data_fd3bc0754020ff78b3e0e603f5cb9373
#
_entry.id   fd3bc0754020ff78b3e0e603f5cb9373
#
_cell.length_a   1.000
_cell.length_b   1.000
_cell.length_c   1.000
_cell.angle_alpha   90.00
_cell.angle_beta   90.00
_cell.angle_gamma   90.00
#
_symmetry.space_group_name_H-M   'P 1'
#
loop_
_entity.id
_entity.type
_entity.pdbx_description
1 polymer ?
#
loop_
_entity_poly.entity_id
_entity_poly.type
_entity_poly.pdbx_seq_one_letter_code
_entity_poly.pdbx_strand_id
1 'polypeptide(L)'
;MTHPAITARVSDNPVRDLPLRDLAGFTHCWVDAGGVRLHAVEGGQPNGPAVVLLAGFPQTWWAWRKVMPHLADRFHVIALDLPGQGHSERPDASYDTHAVAAYVHATVKALGVSTYWLVAHDIGAWVAFSLALKYESRLRGVALLDAGIPGITLPDAIPTDPEVAWKTWHFAFHLVPELPETLLSGREREYVGWFLKVKTLSPDTFDDAEIEQYAAAIAADGGLRASLAYYRDAAESARRNHKALAQQHLTVPVLGIASSHGSIPDMAASLKPWADNTTGIVVPDAGHFIPDEQPDAVATALADFITEGD
;
A
#
# COMPACT_ATOMS: atom_id res chain seq x y z
N MET A 1 39.36 -0.36 0.14
CA MET A 1 38.45 0.78 -0.10
C MET A 1 37.19 0.54 0.74
N THR A 2 37.13 1.26 1.84
CA THR A 2 36.05 1.16 2.84
C THR A 2 34.81 1.82 2.27
N HIS A 3 33.73 1.06 2.13
CA HIS A 3 32.42 1.61 1.83
C HIS A 3 32.00 2.55 2.98
N PRO A 4 31.49 3.76 2.67
CA PRO A 4 30.93 4.61 3.70
C PRO A 4 29.70 3.92 4.29
N ALA A 5 29.67 3.84 5.61
CA ALA A 5 28.52 3.36 6.36
C ALA A 5 27.31 4.22 6.00
N ILE A 6 26.22 3.57 5.57
CA ILE A 6 24.92 4.21 5.37
C ILE A 6 24.36 4.47 6.77
N THR A 7 24.72 5.60 7.34
CA THR A 7 24.12 6.14 8.56
C THR A 7 23.10 7.18 8.14
N ALA A 8 21.86 6.82 8.08
CA ALA A 8 20.81 7.82 8.00
C ALA A 8 19.53 7.35 8.69
N ARG A 9 19.61 7.07 9.99
CA ARG A 9 18.48 7.29 10.87
C ARG A 9 18.48 8.77 11.20
N VAL A 10 17.78 9.59 10.39
CA VAL A 10 17.69 11.03 10.66
C VAL A 10 16.69 11.24 11.79
N SER A 11 17.20 11.64 12.95
CA SER A 11 16.46 11.82 14.21
C SER A 11 15.81 13.20 14.40
N ASP A 12 15.89 14.12 13.45
CA ASP A 12 15.48 15.51 13.63
C ASP A 12 14.35 15.94 12.66
N ASN A 13 13.13 15.45 12.92
CA ASN A 13 11.93 15.97 12.28
C ASN A 13 10.89 16.31 13.37
N PRO A 14 10.19 17.48 13.30
CA PRO A 14 9.17 17.90 14.27
C PRO A 14 7.93 17.00 14.34
N VAL A 15 7.83 15.99 13.50
CA VAL A 15 6.72 15.01 13.49
C VAL A 15 6.92 13.89 14.54
N ARG A 16 7.81 14.05 15.50
CA ARG A 16 8.02 13.09 16.62
C ARG A 16 6.79 12.84 17.48
N ASP A 17 5.76 13.69 17.37
CA ASP A 17 4.59 13.68 18.23
C ASP A 17 3.31 13.15 17.56
N LEU A 18 3.41 12.43 16.44
CA LEU A 18 2.24 11.70 15.94
C LEU A 18 1.89 10.60 16.95
N PRO A 19 0.65 10.53 17.39
CA PRO A 19 0.29 9.61 18.44
C PRO A 19 0.36 8.15 17.96
N LEU A 20 1.42 7.46 18.37
CA LEU A 20 1.48 5.99 18.39
C LEU A 20 0.74 5.47 19.64
N ARG A 21 -0.37 6.14 20.05
CA ARG A 21 -1.02 5.95 21.36
C ARG A 21 -1.38 4.50 21.66
N ASP A 22 -1.67 3.72 20.61
CA ASP A 22 -2.10 2.32 20.73
C ASP A 22 -1.09 1.34 20.11
N LEU A 23 0.14 1.81 19.76
CA LEU A 23 1.17 1.03 19.12
C LEU A 23 2.45 0.97 19.99
N ALA A 24 2.29 0.39 21.19
CA ALA A 24 3.42 0.17 22.09
C ALA A 24 4.51 -0.67 21.39
N GLY A 25 5.76 -0.23 21.48
CA GLY A 25 6.90 -0.90 20.86
C GLY A 25 7.13 -0.56 19.38
N PHE A 26 6.33 0.34 18.79
CA PHE A 26 6.56 0.88 17.45
C PHE A 26 7.20 2.27 17.50
N THR A 27 7.98 2.59 16.49
CA THR A 27 8.67 3.88 16.36
C THR A 27 8.62 4.41 14.94
N HIS A 28 8.54 5.74 14.80
CA HIS A 28 8.71 6.39 13.51
C HIS A 28 10.17 6.39 13.07
N CYS A 29 10.42 6.15 11.80
CA CYS A 29 11.72 6.32 11.18
C CYS A 29 11.62 6.95 9.79
N TRP A 30 12.70 7.60 9.35
CA TRP A 30 12.83 8.17 8.02
C TRP A 30 14.10 7.66 7.38
N VAL A 31 14.00 7.28 6.11
CA VAL A 31 15.07 6.65 5.35
C VAL A 31 15.26 7.37 4.04
N ASP A 32 16.51 7.72 3.71
CA ASP A 32 16.87 8.18 2.37
C ASP A 32 16.92 6.98 1.42
N ALA A 33 16.04 6.98 0.43
CA ALA A 33 15.91 5.95 -0.58
C ALA A 33 16.45 6.41 -1.95
N GLY A 34 17.68 6.90 -1.98
CA GLY A 34 18.30 7.37 -3.22
C GLY A 34 17.88 8.80 -3.60
N GLY A 35 17.83 9.68 -2.60
CA GLY A 35 17.51 11.09 -2.74
C GLY A 35 16.02 11.41 -2.51
N VAL A 36 15.20 10.42 -2.17
CA VAL A 36 13.81 10.59 -1.71
C VAL A 36 13.70 10.04 -0.30
N ARG A 37 13.26 10.86 0.63
CA ARG A 37 13.11 10.47 2.02
C ARG A 37 11.75 9.85 2.25
N LEU A 38 11.73 8.55 2.63
CA LEU A 38 10.51 7.83 2.97
C LEU A 38 10.35 7.69 4.49
N HIS A 39 9.12 7.76 4.92
CA HIS A 39 8.69 7.54 6.28
C HIS A 39 8.22 6.09 6.47
N ALA A 40 8.52 5.52 7.63
CA ALA A 40 8.01 4.23 8.06
C ALA A 40 7.70 4.24 9.55
N VAL A 41 6.86 3.30 9.95
CA VAL A 41 6.66 2.92 11.36
C VAL A 41 7.09 1.48 11.51
N GLU A 42 8.09 1.23 12.36
CA GLU A 42 8.65 -0.11 12.59
C GLU A 42 8.54 -0.54 14.05
N GLY A 43 8.36 -1.84 14.28
CA GLY A 43 8.29 -2.42 15.61
C GLY A 43 8.16 -3.93 15.60
N GLY A 44 7.84 -4.51 16.76
CA GLY A 44 7.72 -5.96 16.94
C GLY A 44 9.05 -6.64 17.23
N GLN A 45 9.28 -7.86 16.71
CA GLN A 45 10.45 -8.68 16.99
C GLN A 45 11.62 -8.33 16.06
N PRO A 46 12.68 -7.66 16.53
CA PRO A 46 13.77 -7.16 15.65
C PRO A 46 14.50 -8.28 14.88
N ASN A 47 14.49 -9.51 15.43
CA ASN A 47 15.13 -10.68 14.83
C ASN A 47 14.10 -11.65 14.18
N GLY A 48 12.82 -11.31 14.20
CA GLY A 48 11.77 -12.09 13.55
C GLY A 48 11.77 -11.92 12.03
N PRO A 49 11.02 -12.77 11.31
CA PRO A 49 10.80 -12.55 9.89
C PRO A 49 10.22 -11.15 9.63
N ALA A 50 10.79 -10.44 8.66
CA ALA A 50 10.34 -9.09 8.36
C ALA A 50 9.06 -9.11 7.52
N VAL A 51 8.10 -8.25 7.89
CA VAL A 51 6.84 -8.02 7.18
C VAL A 51 6.73 -6.54 6.82
N VAL A 52 6.72 -6.26 5.53
CA VAL A 52 6.59 -4.90 4.98
C VAL A 52 5.16 -4.68 4.53
N LEU A 53 4.54 -3.61 5.04
CA LEU A 53 3.13 -3.28 4.83
C LEU A 53 3.02 -2.00 3.99
N LEU A 54 2.28 -2.05 2.87
CA LEU A 54 2.03 -0.92 1.97
C LEU A 54 0.53 -0.63 1.88
N ALA A 55 0.14 0.61 2.14
CA ALA A 55 -1.23 1.07 1.98
C ALA A 55 -1.44 1.75 0.62
N GLY A 56 -2.70 2.03 0.27
CA GLY A 56 -3.07 2.72 -0.96
C GLY A 56 -3.86 4.01 -0.71
N PHE A 57 -4.61 4.45 -1.72
CA PHE A 57 -5.39 5.67 -1.67
C PHE A 57 -6.72 5.48 -0.90
N PRO A 58 -7.12 6.41 -0.07
CA PRO A 58 -6.47 7.67 0.33
C PRO A 58 -5.68 7.54 1.65
N GLN A 59 -5.20 6.34 1.94
CA GLN A 59 -4.61 5.98 3.23
C GLN A 59 -3.09 6.17 3.26
N THR A 60 -2.51 5.94 4.44
CA THR A 60 -1.08 6.00 4.76
C THR A 60 -0.70 4.72 5.49
N TRP A 61 0.54 4.62 6.02
CA TRP A 61 0.95 3.53 6.91
C TRP A 61 -0.09 3.22 8.00
N TRP A 62 -0.86 4.22 8.39
CA TRP A 62 -1.82 4.15 9.49
C TRP A 62 -3.02 3.22 9.22
N ALA A 63 -3.25 2.84 7.97
CA ALA A 63 -4.21 1.80 7.59
C ALA A 63 -3.94 0.46 8.29
N TRP A 64 -2.68 0.21 8.63
CA TRP A 64 -2.24 -1.02 9.25
C TRP A 64 -2.23 -1.00 10.79
N ARG A 65 -2.57 0.13 11.42
CA ARG A 65 -2.48 0.34 12.88
C ARG A 65 -3.21 -0.71 13.71
N LYS A 66 -4.34 -1.22 13.20
CA LYS A 66 -5.13 -2.25 13.88
C LYS A 66 -4.55 -3.67 13.65
N VAL A 67 -3.84 -3.91 12.55
CA VAL A 67 -3.22 -5.19 12.19
C VAL A 67 -1.84 -5.35 12.81
N MET A 68 -1.03 -4.30 12.84
CA MET A 68 0.37 -4.31 13.28
C MET A 68 0.57 -4.92 14.68
N PRO A 69 -0.23 -4.60 15.71
CA PRO A 69 -0.07 -5.18 17.06
C PRO A 69 -0.18 -6.72 17.06
N HIS A 70 -1.08 -7.29 16.25
CA HIS A 70 -1.28 -8.74 16.18
C HIS A 70 -0.11 -9.47 15.51
N LEU A 71 0.69 -8.78 14.71
CA LEU A 71 1.88 -9.32 14.06
C LEU A 71 3.15 -9.13 14.90
N ALA A 72 3.14 -8.15 15.80
CA ALA A 72 4.33 -7.68 16.52
C ALA A 72 4.96 -8.71 17.46
N ASP A 73 4.20 -9.67 17.98
CA ASP A 73 4.72 -10.71 18.86
C ASP A 73 5.65 -11.71 18.16
N ARG A 74 5.54 -11.82 16.84
CA ARG A 74 6.25 -12.84 16.05
C ARG A 74 7.15 -12.25 14.97
N PHE A 75 6.82 -11.08 14.43
CA PHE A 75 7.41 -10.51 13.23
C PHE A 75 8.07 -9.15 13.49
N HIS A 76 9.08 -8.83 12.69
CA HIS A 76 9.55 -7.45 12.53
C HIS A 76 8.64 -6.75 11.52
N VAL A 77 7.79 -5.86 12.00
CA VAL A 77 6.75 -5.21 11.21
C VAL A 77 7.21 -3.81 10.80
N ILE A 78 7.09 -3.51 9.50
CA ILE A 78 7.49 -2.23 8.90
C ILE A 78 6.34 -1.72 8.02
N ALA A 79 5.62 -0.72 8.44
CA ALA A 79 4.58 -0.06 7.64
C ALA A 79 5.14 1.21 7.00
N LEU A 80 5.12 1.28 5.66
CA LEU A 80 5.72 2.35 4.88
C LEU A 80 4.66 3.33 4.35
N ASP A 81 4.96 4.62 4.42
CA ASP A 81 4.35 5.60 3.55
C ASP A 81 5.06 5.57 2.18
N LEU A 82 4.32 5.29 1.12
CA LEU A 82 4.84 5.37 -0.23
C LEU A 82 5.19 6.84 -0.59
N PRO A 83 6.06 7.09 -1.59
CA PRO A 83 6.28 8.44 -2.09
C PRO A 83 4.96 9.17 -2.31
N GLY A 84 4.83 10.37 -1.77
CA GLY A 84 3.58 11.14 -1.87
C GLY A 84 2.53 10.87 -0.80
N GLN A 85 2.64 9.79 -0.04
CA GLN A 85 1.73 9.46 1.06
C GLN A 85 2.29 9.94 2.40
N GLY A 86 1.39 10.21 3.34
CA GLY A 86 1.70 10.48 4.73
C GLY A 86 2.86 11.48 4.92
N HIS A 87 3.90 11.02 5.60
CA HIS A 87 5.10 11.82 5.91
C HIS A 87 6.28 11.56 4.97
N SER A 88 6.10 10.74 3.94
CA SER A 88 7.08 10.56 2.87
C SER A 88 7.17 11.79 1.97
N GLU A 89 8.34 12.02 1.39
CA GLU A 89 8.54 13.08 0.41
C GLU A 89 7.65 12.90 -0.82
N ARG A 90 7.40 14.01 -1.50
CA ARG A 90 6.55 14.13 -2.69
C ARG A 90 7.41 14.54 -3.88
N PRO A 91 8.24 13.63 -4.42
CA PRO A 91 9.18 13.98 -5.48
C PRO A 91 8.44 14.45 -6.73
N ASP A 92 9.05 15.38 -7.45
CA ASP A 92 8.63 15.74 -8.80
C ASP A 92 9.29 14.76 -9.80
N ALA A 93 8.76 13.54 -9.80
CA ALA A 93 9.28 12.39 -10.54
C ALA A 93 8.13 11.49 -10.99
N SER A 94 8.42 10.44 -11.74
CA SER A 94 7.40 9.46 -12.10
C SER A 94 6.91 8.68 -10.89
N TYR A 95 5.61 8.48 -10.84
CA TYR A 95 4.89 7.63 -9.89
C TYR A 95 4.48 6.29 -10.51
N ASP A 96 5.07 5.91 -11.65
CA ASP A 96 4.90 4.54 -12.14
C ASP A 96 5.37 3.54 -11.10
N THR A 97 4.64 2.43 -10.97
CA THR A 97 4.82 1.50 -9.86
C THR A 97 6.19 0.82 -9.83
N HIS A 98 6.90 0.71 -10.97
CA HIS A 98 8.27 0.18 -11.01
C HIS A 98 9.31 1.19 -10.48
N ALA A 99 9.08 2.50 -10.68
CA ALA A 99 9.91 3.55 -10.08
C ALA A 99 9.68 3.60 -8.56
N VAL A 100 8.42 3.60 -8.13
CA VAL A 100 8.06 3.58 -6.70
C VAL A 100 8.58 2.30 -6.01
N ALA A 101 8.48 1.14 -6.64
CA ALA A 101 9.03 -0.12 -6.14
C ALA A 101 10.55 -0.04 -5.88
N ALA A 102 11.28 0.75 -6.66
CA ALA A 102 12.71 0.95 -6.42
C ALA A 102 12.97 1.76 -5.12
N TYR A 103 12.16 2.76 -4.83
CA TYR A 103 12.25 3.50 -3.56
C TYR A 103 11.89 2.61 -2.37
N VAL A 104 10.82 1.81 -2.46
CA VAL A 104 10.44 0.85 -1.40
C VAL A 104 11.57 -0.14 -1.16
N HIS A 105 12.13 -0.74 -2.22
CA HIS A 105 13.26 -1.67 -2.10
C HIS A 105 14.48 -1.02 -1.45
N ALA A 106 14.84 0.20 -1.85
CA ALA A 106 15.96 0.93 -1.27
C ALA A 106 15.74 1.23 0.21
N THR A 107 14.52 1.62 0.60
CA THR A 107 14.14 1.87 2.00
C THR A 107 14.30 0.61 2.85
N VAL A 108 13.70 -0.50 2.44
CA VAL A 108 13.76 -1.78 3.17
C VAL A 108 15.22 -2.26 3.32
N LYS A 109 16.01 -2.12 2.26
CA LYS A 109 17.44 -2.44 2.30
C LYS A 109 18.22 -1.53 3.28
N ALA A 110 17.91 -0.24 3.32
CA ALA A 110 18.55 0.72 4.22
C ALA A 110 18.18 0.49 5.69
N LEU A 111 17.00 -0.09 5.95
CA LEU A 111 16.59 -0.56 7.28
C LEU A 111 17.31 -1.88 7.69
N GLY A 112 18.18 -2.43 6.83
CA GLY A 112 18.98 -3.62 7.13
C GLY A 112 18.24 -4.93 6.85
N VAL A 113 17.08 -4.88 6.21
CA VAL A 113 16.28 -6.08 5.89
C VAL A 113 16.71 -6.66 4.55
N SER A 114 17.15 -7.92 4.55
CA SER A 114 17.64 -8.60 3.35
C SER A 114 16.56 -9.35 2.58
N THR A 115 15.65 -10.01 3.29
CA THR A 115 14.50 -10.72 2.74
C THR A 115 13.28 -10.46 3.62
N TYR A 116 12.08 -10.42 3.01
CA TYR A 116 10.86 -10.04 3.72
C TYR A 116 9.60 -10.58 3.05
N TRP A 117 8.53 -10.62 3.83
CA TRP A 117 7.16 -10.79 3.36
C TRP A 117 6.59 -9.42 3.00
N LEU A 118 5.96 -9.32 1.84
CA LEU A 118 5.38 -8.07 1.35
C LEU A 118 3.86 -8.17 1.38
N VAL A 119 3.23 -7.25 2.10
CA VAL A 119 1.77 -7.19 2.25
C VAL A 119 1.29 -5.84 1.75
N ALA A 120 0.29 -5.81 0.90
CA ALA A 120 -0.09 -4.56 0.28
C ALA A 120 -1.57 -4.49 -0.09
N HIS A 121 -2.16 -3.33 0.10
CA HIS A 121 -3.56 -3.01 -0.18
C HIS A 121 -3.68 -1.87 -1.19
N ASP A 122 -4.66 -1.94 -2.11
CA ASP A 122 -5.01 -0.90 -3.08
C ASP A 122 -3.79 -0.47 -3.95
N ILE A 123 -3.43 0.82 -4.04
CA ILE A 123 -2.22 1.30 -4.75
C ILE A 123 -0.94 0.65 -4.20
N GLY A 124 -0.90 0.35 -2.90
CA GLY A 124 0.19 -0.43 -2.33
C GLY A 124 0.37 -1.77 -3.03
N ALA A 125 -0.72 -2.45 -3.40
CA ALA A 125 -0.66 -3.71 -4.15
C ALA A 125 -0.17 -3.51 -5.59
N TRP A 126 -0.45 -2.36 -6.23
CA TRP A 126 0.14 -2.02 -7.53
C TRP A 126 1.67 -1.97 -7.46
N VAL A 127 2.17 -1.29 -6.42
CA VAL A 127 3.62 -1.17 -6.17
C VAL A 127 4.23 -2.51 -5.78
N ALA A 128 3.55 -3.27 -4.92
CA ALA A 128 4.01 -4.59 -4.46
C ALA A 128 4.14 -5.59 -5.62
N PHE A 129 3.20 -5.59 -6.56
CA PHE A 129 3.26 -6.44 -7.75
C PHE A 129 4.48 -6.09 -8.63
N SER A 130 4.70 -4.80 -8.90
CA SER A 130 5.87 -4.34 -9.66
C SER A 130 7.18 -4.61 -8.93
N LEU A 131 7.18 -4.51 -7.58
CA LEU A 131 8.33 -4.84 -6.75
C LEU A 131 8.64 -6.34 -6.84
N ALA A 132 7.61 -7.19 -6.79
CA ALA A 132 7.77 -8.63 -6.93
C ALA A 132 8.37 -8.99 -8.30
N LEU A 133 7.87 -8.40 -9.39
CA LEU A 133 8.45 -8.62 -10.73
C LEU A 133 9.93 -8.20 -10.83
N LYS A 134 10.38 -7.22 -10.07
CA LYS A 134 11.75 -6.68 -10.20
C LYS A 134 12.73 -7.23 -9.18
N TYR A 135 12.26 -7.55 -7.98
CA TYR A 135 13.09 -7.88 -6.82
C TYR A 135 12.65 -9.19 -6.14
N GLU A 136 12.10 -10.13 -6.89
CA GLU A 136 11.52 -11.38 -6.40
C GLU A 136 12.45 -12.12 -5.43
N SER A 137 13.75 -12.18 -5.72
CA SER A 137 14.76 -12.84 -4.87
C SER A 137 14.90 -12.22 -3.46
N ARG A 138 14.27 -11.10 -3.19
CA ARG A 138 14.20 -10.47 -1.87
C ARG A 138 12.92 -10.79 -1.11
N LEU A 139 11.96 -11.41 -1.78
CA LEU A 139 10.67 -11.72 -1.20
C LEU A 139 10.62 -13.18 -0.74
N ARG A 140 10.02 -13.42 0.41
CA ARG A 140 9.62 -14.73 0.89
C ARG A 140 8.22 -15.09 0.40
N GLY A 141 7.39 -14.09 0.18
CA GLY A 141 6.06 -14.18 -0.39
C GLY A 141 5.39 -12.80 -0.44
N VAL A 142 4.24 -12.74 -1.11
CA VAL A 142 3.48 -11.50 -1.35
C VAL A 142 2.01 -11.72 -1.03
N ALA A 143 1.43 -10.85 -0.20
CA ALA A 143 -0.02 -10.80 0.03
C ALA A 143 -0.59 -9.52 -0.58
N LEU A 144 -1.59 -9.65 -1.45
CA LEU A 144 -2.22 -8.54 -2.17
C LEU A 144 -3.71 -8.49 -1.81
N LEU A 145 -4.15 -7.34 -1.28
CA LEU A 145 -5.48 -7.13 -0.75
C LEU A 145 -6.30 -6.20 -1.66
N ASP A 146 -7.44 -6.67 -2.12
CA ASP A 146 -8.54 -5.97 -2.82
C ASP A 146 -8.10 -4.86 -3.78
N ALA A 147 -7.27 -5.19 -4.77
CA ALA A 147 -6.68 -4.23 -5.70
C ALA A 147 -6.81 -4.66 -7.17
N GLY A 148 -7.32 -3.76 -8.00
CA GLY A 148 -7.20 -3.86 -9.46
C GLY A 148 -5.81 -3.39 -9.90
N ILE A 149 -4.91 -4.30 -10.29
CA ILE A 149 -3.52 -3.99 -10.65
C ILE A 149 -3.45 -3.54 -12.12
N PRO A 150 -2.80 -2.41 -12.43
CA PRO A 150 -2.68 -1.87 -13.79
C PRO A 150 -2.10 -2.87 -14.80
N GLY A 151 -2.85 -3.13 -15.88
CA GLY A 151 -2.48 -4.07 -16.94
C GLY A 151 -2.60 -5.54 -16.55
N ILE A 152 -3.07 -5.87 -15.34
CA ILE A 152 -3.17 -7.24 -14.82
C ILE A 152 -4.63 -7.58 -14.50
N THR A 153 -5.21 -6.88 -13.55
CA THR A 153 -6.55 -7.12 -13.06
C THR A 153 -7.45 -5.88 -13.08
N LEU A 154 -6.86 -4.70 -13.29
CA LEU A 154 -7.62 -3.47 -13.46
C LEU A 154 -8.28 -3.48 -14.84
N PRO A 155 -9.62 -3.29 -14.94
CA PRO A 155 -10.30 -3.25 -16.22
C PRO A 155 -9.88 -2.02 -17.05
N ASP A 156 -9.78 -2.20 -18.38
CA ASP A 156 -9.42 -1.13 -19.31
C ASP A 156 -10.52 -0.07 -19.49
N ALA A 157 -11.77 -0.40 -19.08
CA ALA A 157 -12.91 0.49 -19.22
C ALA A 157 -13.61 0.73 -17.87
N ILE A 158 -14.04 1.98 -17.67
CA ILE A 158 -14.86 2.33 -16.51
C ILE A 158 -16.30 1.87 -16.76
N PRO A 159 -16.91 1.13 -15.81
CA PRO A 159 -18.32 0.74 -15.93
C PRO A 159 -19.22 1.96 -16.05
N THR A 160 -20.19 1.88 -16.95
CA THR A 160 -21.23 2.91 -17.11
C THR A 160 -22.49 2.61 -16.31
N ASP A 161 -22.60 1.42 -15.74
CA ASP A 161 -23.68 1.03 -14.84
C ASP A 161 -23.58 1.79 -13.53
N PRO A 162 -24.58 2.60 -13.14
CA PRO A 162 -24.56 3.38 -11.91
C PRO A 162 -24.36 2.56 -10.64
N GLU A 163 -24.83 1.29 -10.62
CA GLU A 163 -24.73 0.41 -9.46
C GLU A 163 -23.27 -0.01 -9.17
N VAL A 164 -22.39 0.05 -10.16
CA VAL A 164 -20.98 -0.31 -10.02
C VAL A 164 -20.00 0.83 -10.35
N ALA A 165 -20.46 1.88 -11.00
CA ALA A 165 -19.63 3.02 -11.41
C ALA A 165 -18.94 3.70 -10.24
N TRP A 166 -19.56 3.72 -9.05
CA TRP A 166 -19.00 4.28 -7.83
C TRP A 166 -17.68 3.62 -7.40
N LYS A 167 -17.41 2.39 -7.83
CA LYS A 167 -16.16 1.68 -7.50
C LYS A 167 -14.94 2.27 -8.23
N THR A 168 -15.13 2.76 -9.45
CA THR A 168 -14.01 3.09 -10.36
C THR A 168 -14.08 4.47 -11.05
N TRP A 169 -15.15 5.27 -10.85
CA TRP A 169 -15.31 6.59 -11.49
C TRP A 169 -14.11 7.52 -11.27
N HIS A 170 -13.48 7.41 -10.10
CA HIS A 170 -12.35 8.23 -9.71
C HIS A 170 -11.11 7.99 -10.57
N PHE A 171 -10.97 6.82 -11.21
CA PHE A 171 -9.86 6.57 -12.14
C PHE A 171 -9.88 7.59 -13.28
N ALA A 172 -11.04 7.77 -13.95
CA ALA A 172 -11.15 8.76 -15.01
C ALA A 172 -11.01 10.19 -14.48
N PHE A 173 -11.61 10.50 -13.33
CA PHE A 173 -11.54 11.82 -12.72
C PHE A 173 -10.09 12.20 -12.38
N HIS A 174 -9.32 11.30 -11.76
CA HIS A 174 -7.93 11.55 -11.39
C HIS A 174 -6.99 11.71 -12.59
N LEU A 175 -7.35 11.17 -13.75
CA LEU A 175 -6.56 11.30 -14.97
C LEU A 175 -6.65 12.69 -15.60
N VAL A 176 -7.74 13.45 -15.35
CA VAL A 176 -7.93 14.76 -15.97
C VAL A 176 -6.92 15.75 -15.39
N PRO A 177 -6.07 16.41 -16.22
CA PRO A 177 -5.14 17.39 -15.70
C PRO A 177 -5.85 18.56 -15.03
N GLU A 178 -5.33 19.00 -13.89
CA GLU A 178 -5.74 20.21 -13.14
C GLU A 178 -7.17 20.22 -12.59
N LEU A 179 -8.10 19.45 -13.16
CA LEU A 179 -9.51 19.46 -12.75
C LEU A 179 -9.72 18.92 -11.33
N PRO A 180 -9.14 17.76 -10.95
CA PRO A 180 -9.24 17.26 -9.58
C PRO A 180 -8.67 18.24 -8.58
N GLU A 181 -7.48 18.80 -8.84
CA GLU A 181 -6.85 19.78 -7.97
C GLU A 181 -7.73 21.04 -7.80
N THR A 182 -8.31 21.54 -8.87
CA THR A 182 -9.21 22.71 -8.85
C THR A 182 -10.47 22.46 -8.01
N LEU A 183 -11.05 21.26 -8.10
CA LEU A 183 -12.30 20.93 -7.42
C LEU A 183 -12.12 20.47 -5.98
N LEU A 184 -10.98 19.85 -5.66
CA LEU A 184 -10.73 19.20 -4.38
C LEU A 184 -9.94 20.07 -3.41
N SER A 185 -9.18 21.06 -3.89
CA SER A 185 -8.40 21.97 -3.04
C SER A 185 -9.29 22.65 -2.01
N GLY A 186 -9.00 22.45 -0.72
CA GLY A 186 -9.81 22.90 0.40
C GLY A 186 -11.05 22.06 0.69
N ARG A 187 -11.20 20.90 0.02
CA ARG A 187 -12.28 19.92 0.22
C ARG A 187 -11.77 18.50 0.38
N GLU A 188 -10.51 18.36 0.74
CA GLU A 188 -9.86 17.06 0.86
C GLU A 188 -10.56 16.19 1.91
N ARG A 189 -11.04 16.79 3.00
CA ARG A 189 -11.75 16.06 4.06
C ARG A 189 -13.07 15.45 3.57
N GLU A 190 -13.87 16.21 2.82
CA GLU A 190 -15.13 15.71 2.26
C GLU A 190 -14.86 14.60 1.24
N TYR A 191 -13.82 14.77 0.42
CA TYR A 191 -13.44 13.82 -0.61
C TYR A 191 -12.94 12.50 -0.02
N VAL A 192 -12.00 12.57 0.91
CA VAL A 192 -11.48 11.40 1.63
C VAL A 192 -12.59 10.72 2.43
N GLY A 193 -13.40 11.49 3.14
CA GLY A 193 -14.53 10.96 3.92
C GLY A 193 -15.55 10.22 3.04
N TRP A 194 -15.81 10.71 1.81
CA TRP A 194 -16.65 10.01 0.85
C TRP A 194 -16.05 8.62 0.51
N PHE A 195 -14.77 8.55 0.17
CA PHE A 195 -14.10 7.28 -0.14
C PHE A 195 -14.18 6.29 1.01
N LEU A 196 -13.81 6.74 2.20
CA LEU A 196 -13.76 5.88 3.38
C LEU A 196 -15.14 5.34 3.76
N LYS A 197 -16.19 6.18 3.66
CA LYS A 197 -17.56 5.79 4.03
C LYS A 197 -18.27 4.95 2.98
N VAL A 198 -18.05 5.23 1.69
CA VAL A 198 -18.78 4.56 0.61
C VAL A 198 -18.16 3.20 0.25
N LYS A 199 -16.85 3.05 0.44
CA LYS A 199 -16.16 1.79 0.12
C LYS A 199 -16.03 0.81 1.29
N THR A 200 -16.47 1.16 2.48
CA THR A 200 -16.62 0.25 3.62
C THR A 200 -18.00 -0.40 3.64
N LEU A 201 -18.09 -1.57 4.25
CA LEU A 201 -19.38 -2.22 4.50
C LEU A 201 -20.20 -1.43 5.53
N SER A 202 -19.55 -0.95 6.60
CA SER A 202 -20.16 -0.08 7.61
C SER A 202 -19.64 1.35 7.46
N PRO A 203 -20.51 2.35 7.23
CA PRO A 203 -20.09 3.76 7.20
C PRO A 203 -19.46 4.27 8.50
N ASP A 204 -19.70 3.56 9.62
CA ASP A 204 -19.17 3.89 10.94
C ASP A 204 -17.78 3.28 11.21
N THR A 205 -17.19 2.59 10.22
CA THR A 205 -15.82 2.03 10.32
C THR A 205 -14.78 3.11 10.60
N PHE A 206 -14.98 4.30 10.03
CA PHE A 206 -14.11 5.46 10.23
C PHE A 206 -14.86 6.60 10.92
N ASP A 207 -14.35 7.04 12.05
CA ASP A 207 -14.84 8.23 12.73
C ASP A 207 -14.29 9.53 12.09
N ASP A 208 -14.78 10.67 12.56
CA ASP A 208 -14.38 11.98 12.03
C ASP A 208 -12.89 12.30 12.26
N ALA A 209 -12.28 11.80 13.33
CA ALA A 209 -10.86 12.01 13.61
C ALA A 209 -9.98 11.14 12.69
N GLU A 210 -10.39 9.93 12.39
CA GLU A 210 -9.73 9.02 11.46
C GLU A 210 -9.80 9.57 10.02
N ILE A 211 -10.95 10.12 9.61
CA ILE A 211 -11.10 10.80 8.31
C ILE A 211 -10.17 12.01 8.23
N GLU A 212 -10.11 12.83 9.29
CA GLU A 212 -9.24 14.01 9.35
C GLU A 212 -7.77 13.61 9.24
N GLN A 213 -7.36 12.51 9.88
CA GLN A 213 -5.98 12.00 9.81
C GLN A 213 -5.54 11.70 8.37
N TYR A 214 -6.39 11.04 7.57
CA TYR A 214 -6.08 10.75 6.17
C TYR A 214 -6.20 12.00 5.29
N ALA A 215 -7.21 12.84 5.52
CA ALA A 215 -7.43 14.07 4.77
C ALA A 215 -6.27 15.05 4.93
N ALA A 216 -5.72 15.19 6.13
CA ALA A 216 -4.58 16.05 6.41
C ALA A 216 -3.32 15.66 5.59
N ALA A 217 -3.11 14.36 5.36
CA ALA A 217 -2.00 13.88 4.54
C ALA A 217 -2.15 14.30 3.06
N ILE A 218 -3.37 14.29 2.53
CA ILE A 218 -3.68 14.71 1.15
C ILE A 218 -3.69 16.25 1.03
N ALA A 219 -4.18 16.95 2.04
CA ALA A 219 -4.21 18.41 2.07
C ALA A 219 -2.81 19.04 2.27
N ALA A 220 -1.84 18.28 2.75
CA ALA A 220 -0.47 18.76 2.88
C ALA A 220 0.11 19.18 1.52
N ASP A 221 1.08 20.12 1.53
CA ASP A 221 1.68 20.66 0.31
C ASP A 221 2.15 19.57 -0.65
N GLY A 222 1.61 19.61 -1.88
CA GLY A 222 1.85 18.59 -2.91
C GLY A 222 1.19 17.23 -2.67
N GLY A 223 0.46 17.03 -1.56
CA GLY A 223 -0.16 15.75 -1.21
C GLY A 223 -1.20 15.29 -2.23
N LEU A 224 -2.14 16.17 -2.58
CA LEU A 224 -3.15 15.86 -3.60
C LEU A 224 -2.51 15.53 -4.95
N ARG A 225 -1.58 16.37 -5.44
CA ARG A 225 -0.85 16.13 -6.70
C ARG A 225 -0.18 14.76 -6.72
N ALA A 226 0.55 14.43 -5.66
CA ALA A 226 1.28 13.18 -5.56
C ALA A 226 0.34 11.95 -5.50
N SER A 227 -0.78 12.07 -4.77
CA SER A 227 -1.80 11.02 -4.71
C SER A 227 -2.43 10.73 -6.07
N LEU A 228 -2.69 11.77 -6.87
CA LEU A 228 -3.24 11.64 -8.22
C LEU A 228 -2.22 11.11 -9.24
N ALA A 229 -0.93 11.32 -9.00
CA ALA A 229 0.13 10.93 -9.92
C ALA A 229 0.19 9.40 -10.15
N TYR A 230 -0.13 8.57 -9.15
CA TYR A 230 -0.23 7.12 -9.31
C TYR A 230 -1.24 6.72 -10.38
N TYR A 231 -2.40 7.38 -10.42
CA TYR A 231 -3.42 7.11 -11.44
C TYR A 231 -2.97 7.59 -12.82
N ARG A 232 -2.33 8.75 -12.90
CA ARG A 232 -1.80 9.33 -14.15
C ARG A 232 -0.70 8.48 -14.77
N ASP A 233 0.10 7.82 -13.93
CA ASP A 233 1.18 6.92 -14.36
C ASP A 233 0.73 5.44 -14.46
N ALA A 234 -0.57 5.12 -14.23
CA ALA A 234 -1.07 3.75 -14.27
C ALA A 234 -0.88 3.08 -15.64
N ALA A 235 -1.03 3.82 -16.74
CA ALA A 235 -0.80 3.29 -18.08
C ALA A 235 0.67 2.89 -18.31
N GLU A 236 1.62 3.68 -17.81
CA GLU A 236 3.05 3.35 -17.87
C GLU A 236 3.35 2.14 -16.97
N SER A 237 2.75 2.08 -15.79
CA SER A 237 2.82 0.93 -14.89
C SER A 237 2.34 -0.35 -15.58
N ALA A 238 1.18 -0.30 -16.25
CA ALA A 238 0.61 -1.41 -17.02
C ALA A 238 1.56 -1.88 -18.14
N ARG A 239 2.09 -0.95 -18.92
CA ARG A 239 3.04 -1.24 -20.01
C ARG A 239 4.29 -1.95 -19.47
N ARG A 240 4.82 -1.51 -18.33
CA ARG A 240 6.01 -2.10 -17.71
C ARG A 240 5.72 -3.47 -17.11
N ASN A 241 4.54 -3.65 -16.48
CA ASN A 241 4.09 -4.94 -15.98
C ASN A 241 3.98 -5.96 -17.12
N HIS A 242 3.30 -5.63 -18.22
CA HIS A 242 3.21 -6.52 -19.39
C HIS A 242 4.58 -6.89 -19.95
N LYS A 243 5.50 -5.92 -20.05
CA LYS A 243 6.86 -6.18 -20.53
C LYS A 243 7.61 -7.17 -19.63
N ALA A 244 7.48 -7.07 -18.31
CA ALA A 244 8.12 -7.98 -17.37
C ALA A 244 7.50 -9.39 -17.45
N LEU A 245 6.18 -9.47 -17.47
CA LEU A 245 5.44 -10.73 -17.52
C LEU A 245 5.60 -11.50 -18.84
N ALA A 246 5.97 -10.82 -19.92
CA ALA A 246 6.36 -11.49 -21.16
C ALA A 246 7.65 -12.34 -21.01
N GLN A 247 8.39 -12.17 -19.92
CA GLN A 247 9.68 -12.83 -19.69
C GLN A 247 9.68 -13.73 -18.45
N GLN A 248 8.76 -13.51 -17.48
CA GLN A 248 8.73 -14.25 -16.22
C GLN A 248 7.32 -14.26 -15.62
N HIS A 249 7.03 -15.32 -14.82
CA HIS A 249 5.94 -15.34 -13.85
C HIS A 249 6.52 -15.22 -12.45
N LEU A 250 5.67 -14.84 -11.48
CA LEU A 250 6.08 -14.87 -10.07
C LEU A 250 6.10 -16.32 -9.58
N THR A 251 7.18 -16.71 -8.93
CA THR A 251 7.40 -18.06 -8.38
C THR A 251 7.29 -18.10 -6.86
N VAL A 252 7.48 -16.96 -6.20
CA VAL A 252 7.24 -16.84 -4.75
C VAL A 252 5.77 -17.08 -4.40
N PRO A 253 5.47 -17.56 -3.19
CA PRO A 253 4.10 -17.68 -2.72
C PRO A 253 3.34 -16.37 -2.83
N VAL A 254 2.11 -16.41 -3.35
CA VAL A 254 1.21 -15.26 -3.48
C VAL A 254 -0.11 -15.57 -2.78
N LEU A 255 -0.51 -14.69 -1.85
CA LEU A 255 -1.81 -14.72 -1.20
C LEU A 255 -2.68 -13.57 -1.75
N GLY A 256 -3.78 -13.92 -2.39
CA GLY A 256 -4.82 -12.95 -2.78
C GLY A 256 -5.89 -12.86 -1.70
N ILE A 257 -6.08 -11.67 -1.13
CA ILE A 257 -7.13 -11.42 -0.13
C ILE A 257 -8.21 -10.53 -0.77
N ALA A 258 -9.39 -11.07 -0.93
CA ALA A 258 -10.59 -10.34 -1.32
C ALA A 258 -11.49 -10.14 -0.10
N SER A 259 -12.53 -9.34 -0.24
CA SER A 259 -13.61 -9.22 0.77
C SER A 259 -14.98 -9.43 0.14
N SER A 260 -15.95 -9.77 0.98
CA SER A 260 -17.32 -10.09 0.52
C SER A 260 -18.01 -8.92 -0.22
N HIS A 261 -17.62 -7.67 0.08
CA HIS A 261 -18.18 -6.45 -0.50
C HIS A 261 -17.10 -5.52 -1.09
N GLY A 262 -15.92 -6.07 -1.37
CA GLY A 262 -14.79 -5.32 -1.93
C GLY A 262 -14.91 -5.00 -3.42
N SER A 263 -13.79 -4.52 -3.94
CA SER A 263 -13.67 -4.14 -5.35
C SER A 263 -13.43 -5.37 -6.25
N ILE A 264 -12.70 -6.36 -5.76
CA ILE A 264 -12.31 -7.57 -6.49
C ILE A 264 -12.94 -8.80 -5.83
N PRO A 265 -13.83 -9.52 -6.49
CA PRO A 265 -14.54 -10.64 -5.87
C PRO A 265 -13.66 -11.88 -5.57
N ASP A 266 -12.61 -12.09 -6.36
CA ASP A 266 -11.61 -13.16 -6.17
C ASP A 266 -10.25 -12.67 -6.62
N MET A 267 -9.46 -12.21 -5.63
CA MET A 267 -8.13 -11.69 -5.88
C MET A 267 -7.16 -12.77 -6.37
N ALA A 268 -7.26 -13.98 -5.81
CA ALA A 268 -6.39 -15.09 -6.20
C ALA A 268 -6.65 -15.56 -7.63
N ALA A 269 -7.89 -15.72 -8.03
CA ALA A 269 -8.24 -16.09 -9.41
C ALA A 269 -7.68 -15.08 -10.41
N SER A 270 -7.70 -13.80 -10.07
CA SER A 270 -7.18 -12.73 -10.90
C SER A 270 -5.64 -12.78 -11.05
N LEU A 271 -4.93 -13.33 -10.07
CA LEU A 271 -3.46 -13.41 -10.03
C LEU A 271 -2.88 -14.71 -10.60
N LYS A 272 -3.64 -15.82 -10.55
CA LYS A 272 -3.20 -17.14 -11.03
C LYS A 272 -2.56 -17.16 -12.42
N PRO A 273 -3.00 -16.36 -13.42
CA PRO A 273 -2.33 -16.33 -14.72
C PRO A 273 -0.89 -15.83 -14.69
N TRP A 274 -0.46 -15.19 -13.60
CA TRP A 274 0.78 -14.44 -13.48
C TRP A 274 1.70 -14.90 -12.35
N ALA A 275 1.19 -15.79 -11.47
CA ALA A 275 1.91 -16.29 -10.31
C ALA A 275 1.63 -17.80 -10.11
N ASP A 276 2.69 -18.60 -10.14
CA ASP A 276 2.62 -20.06 -10.18
C ASP A 276 2.07 -20.65 -8.86
N ASN A 277 2.36 -20.00 -7.73
CA ASN A 277 2.00 -20.46 -6.40
C ASN A 277 1.03 -19.45 -5.73
N THR A 278 -0.22 -19.48 -6.17
CA THR A 278 -1.24 -18.53 -5.70
C THR A 278 -2.33 -19.23 -4.88
N THR A 279 -2.52 -18.75 -3.66
CA THR A 279 -3.65 -19.07 -2.79
C THR A 279 -4.54 -17.87 -2.57
N GLY A 280 -5.75 -18.07 -2.02
CA GLY A 280 -6.65 -16.96 -1.79
C GLY A 280 -7.68 -17.19 -0.71
N ILE A 281 -8.10 -16.08 -0.11
CA ILE A 281 -9.20 -16.05 0.85
C ILE A 281 -10.16 -14.90 0.51
N VAL A 282 -11.39 -15.05 0.97
CA VAL A 282 -12.39 -13.98 0.98
C VAL A 282 -12.75 -13.68 2.43
N VAL A 283 -12.44 -12.47 2.89
CA VAL A 283 -12.76 -12.01 4.23
C VAL A 283 -14.26 -11.64 4.26
N PRO A 284 -15.07 -12.28 5.12
CA PRO A 284 -16.48 -11.96 5.26
C PRO A 284 -16.67 -10.59 5.94
N ASP A 285 -17.85 -10.03 5.76
CA ASP A 285 -18.32 -8.82 6.45
C ASP A 285 -17.32 -7.65 6.36
N ALA A 286 -16.72 -7.47 5.19
CA ALA A 286 -15.82 -6.35 4.89
C ALA A 286 -16.08 -5.78 3.50
N GLY A 287 -15.86 -4.48 3.35
CA GLY A 287 -15.77 -3.75 2.11
C GLY A 287 -14.32 -3.69 1.59
N HIS A 288 -13.96 -2.55 0.99
CA HIS A 288 -12.63 -2.37 0.40
C HIS A 288 -11.51 -2.20 1.44
N PHE A 289 -11.77 -1.52 2.56
CA PHE A 289 -10.73 -1.19 3.56
C PHE A 289 -10.58 -2.33 4.58
N ILE A 290 -10.29 -3.54 4.08
CA ILE A 290 -10.22 -4.79 4.86
C ILE A 290 -9.39 -4.67 6.15
N PRO A 291 -8.20 -4.02 6.16
CA PRO A 291 -7.38 -3.91 7.37
C PRO A 291 -8.03 -3.08 8.49
N ASP A 292 -8.92 -2.14 8.13
CA ASP A 292 -9.67 -1.34 9.10
C ASP A 292 -10.95 -2.04 9.56
N GLU A 293 -11.61 -2.78 8.65
CA GLU A 293 -12.91 -3.41 8.88
C GLU A 293 -12.80 -4.76 9.59
N GLN A 294 -11.80 -5.57 9.23
CA GLN A 294 -11.58 -6.93 9.77
C GLN A 294 -10.12 -7.18 10.12
N PRO A 295 -9.50 -6.38 11.03
CA PRO A 295 -8.08 -6.47 11.34
C PRO A 295 -7.63 -7.84 11.86
N ASP A 296 -8.44 -8.49 12.70
CA ASP A 296 -8.13 -9.81 13.27
C ASP A 296 -8.09 -10.90 12.18
N ALA A 297 -9.04 -10.87 11.26
CA ALA A 297 -9.08 -11.81 10.14
C ALA A 297 -7.89 -11.62 9.20
N VAL A 298 -7.52 -10.37 8.91
CA VAL A 298 -6.33 -10.04 8.12
C VAL A 298 -5.07 -10.51 8.81
N ALA A 299 -4.90 -10.19 10.10
CA ALA A 299 -3.72 -10.58 10.87
C ALA A 299 -3.55 -12.11 10.94
N THR A 300 -4.65 -12.84 11.16
CA THR A 300 -4.65 -14.31 11.19
C THR A 300 -4.23 -14.87 9.84
N ALA A 301 -4.86 -14.42 8.75
CA ALA A 301 -4.54 -14.90 7.40
C ALA A 301 -3.07 -14.63 7.02
N LEU A 302 -2.54 -13.46 7.39
CA LEU A 302 -1.14 -13.12 7.15
C LEU A 302 -0.19 -13.98 8.00
N ALA A 303 -0.50 -14.21 9.27
CA ALA A 303 0.31 -15.04 10.15
C ALA A 303 0.37 -16.51 9.68
N ASP A 304 -0.75 -17.06 9.22
CA ASP A 304 -0.85 -18.40 8.66
C ASP A 304 -0.03 -18.50 7.36
N PHE A 305 -0.24 -17.57 6.42
CA PHE A 305 0.49 -17.52 5.15
C PHE A 305 2.02 -17.43 5.34
N ILE A 306 2.46 -16.60 6.27
CA ILE A 306 3.89 -16.43 6.58
C ILE A 306 4.45 -17.73 7.19
N THR A 307 3.72 -18.37 8.10
CA THR A 307 4.18 -19.56 8.81
C THR A 307 4.24 -20.79 7.90
N GLU A 308 3.31 -20.94 6.97
CA GLU A 308 3.30 -22.03 5.99
C GLU A 308 4.41 -21.91 4.94
N GLY A 309 4.91 -20.70 4.70
CA GLY A 309 5.97 -20.43 3.72
C GLY A 309 7.39 -20.33 4.33
N ASP A 310 7.55 -20.41 5.65
CA ASP A 310 8.83 -20.47 6.35
C ASP A 310 9.29 -21.92 6.54
#